data_a277f940fbce95e543d6e1e06a9d78e2
#
_entry.id   a277f940fbce95e543d6e1e06a9d78e2
#
_cell.length_a   1.000
_cell.length_b   1.000
_cell.length_c   1.000
_cell.angle_alpha   90.00
_cell.angle_beta   90.00
_cell.angle_gamma   90.00
#
_symmetry.space_group_name_H-M   'P 1'
#
loop_
_entity.id
_entity.type
_entity.pdbx_description
1 polymer ?
#
loop_
_entity_poly.entity_id
_entity_poly.type
_entity_poly.pdbx_seq_one_letter_code
_entity_poly.pdbx_strand_id
1 'polypeptide(L)'
;MKTMFKWSLMMAAVCLLVWGCSKEKPETDPNPKTDTEQQADSTLNLDALVADTLSADSLARLEAERLEAERARLEEMINRIMSDDVYFDYDRSELTEKAKVLLAQVAEILINENRFVVIIEGHTDARGTEDYNISLGARRSMAVREFLIAYGVDGRRLVPVSYGKERPKVQGTDESAYSMNRRAHFRVTIE
;
A
#
# COMPACT_ATOMS: atom_id res chain seq x y z
N MET A 1 5.08 -3.37 -39.14
CA MET A 1 4.58 -2.00 -39.38
C MET A 1 4.83 -1.20 -38.13
N LYS A 2 5.71 -0.19 -38.26
CA LYS A 2 6.19 0.68 -37.17
C LYS A 2 5.19 1.79 -36.97
N THR A 3 4.78 2.08 -35.70
CA THR A 3 4.25 3.38 -35.33
C THR A 3 4.93 3.86 -34.07
N MET A 4 5.93 4.71 -34.28
CA MET A 4 6.61 5.51 -33.27
C MET A 4 5.68 6.66 -32.87
N PHE A 5 5.38 6.81 -31.60
CA PHE A 5 4.72 8.01 -31.08
C PHE A 5 5.78 8.92 -30.46
N LYS A 6 6.08 10.01 -31.18
CA LYS A 6 6.98 11.08 -30.77
C LYS A 6 6.23 12.00 -29.80
N TRP A 7 6.74 12.18 -28.60
CA TRP A 7 6.38 13.30 -27.75
C TRP A 7 7.38 14.44 -27.94
N SER A 8 6.83 15.54 -28.45
CA SER A 8 7.49 16.81 -28.74
C SER A 8 7.68 17.61 -27.43
N LEU A 9 8.93 18.03 -27.20
CA LEU A 9 9.28 19.08 -26.23
C LEU A 9 8.61 20.40 -26.64
N MET A 10 8.01 21.08 -25.69
CA MET A 10 7.67 22.48 -25.79
C MET A 10 8.36 23.26 -24.66
N MET A 11 9.53 23.79 -24.97
CA MET A 11 10.20 24.84 -24.21
C MET A 11 9.53 26.17 -24.54
N ALA A 12 9.06 26.88 -23.52
CA ALA A 12 8.72 28.31 -23.64
C ALA A 12 9.70 29.12 -22.81
N ALA A 13 10.51 29.88 -23.52
CA ALA A 13 11.43 30.88 -23.00
C ALA A 13 10.64 32.10 -22.51
N VAL A 14 10.97 32.61 -21.31
CA VAL A 14 10.53 33.92 -20.85
C VAL A 14 11.71 34.84 -20.80
N CYS A 15 11.62 35.89 -21.63
CA CYS A 15 12.55 36.98 -21.76
C CYS A 15 12.61 37.87 -20.53
N LEU A 16 13.84 38.18 -20.16
CA LEU A 16 14.22 39.32 -19.32
C LEU A 16 14.02 40.64 -20.06
N LEU A 17 13.50 41.63 -19.39
CA LEU A 17 13.77 43.03 -19.70
C LEU A 17 14.05 43.80 -18.39
N VAL A 18 15.28 44.24 -18.32
CA VAL A 18 15.85 45.18 -17.37
C VAL A 18 15.79 46.57 -18.00
N TRP A 19 15.58 47.57 -17.22
CA TRP A 19 16.12 48.93 -17.21
C TRP A 19 15.05 49.96 -16.80
N GLY A 20 15.29 50.74 -15.81
CA GLY A 20 15.90 52.03 -15.86
C GLY A 20 15.96 52.73 -14.52
N CYS A 21 17.13 53.14 -14.22
CA CYS A 21 17.53 54.02 -13.14
C CYS A 21 17.11 55.46 -13.40
N SER A 22 16.62 56.18 -12.38
CA SER A 22 16.92 57.62 -12.29
C SER A 22 16.81 58.12 -10.84
N LYS A 23 17.88 58.78 -10.43
CA LYS A 23 18.05 59.57 -9.21
C LYS A 23 17.34 60.89 -9.32
N GLU A 24 16.83 61.38 -8.21
CA GLU A 24 17.02 62.76 -7.78
C GLU A 24 16.52 62.99 -6.35
N LYS A 25 17.37 63.64 -5.53
CA LYS A 25 17.12 64.36 -4.27
C LYS A 25 17.47 65.80 -4.56
N PRO A 26 17.18 66.80 -3.73
CA PRO A 26 16.69 66.87 -2.34
C PRO A 26 15.71 68.08 -2.06
N GLU A 27 15.32 68.20 -0.80
CA GLU A 27 15.27 69.38 0.04
C GLU A 27 13.94 69.70 0.77
N THR A 28 14.15 69.85 2.07
CA THR A 28 13.61 70.76 3.09
C THR A 28 12.25 70.50 3.73
N ASP A 29 12.39 70.24 5.03
CA ASP A 29 11.47 70.44 6.15
C ASP A 29 10.86 71.88 6.21
N PRO A 30 9.73 72.16 6.92
CA PRO A 30 9.52 71.78 8.31
C PRO A 30 8.06 71.39 8.70
N ASN A 31 8.00 70.69 9.83
CA ASN A 31 6.86 70.35 10.69
C ASN A 31 5.96 71.58 11.06
N PRO A 32 4.61 71.40 11.26
CA PRO A 32 4.20 71.05 12.63
C PRO A 32 2.98 70.07 12.75
N LYS A 33 3.11 69.21 13.77
CA LYS A 33 2.07 68.70 14.69
C LYS A 33 0.61 68.69 14.24
N THR A 34 -0.01 67.53 14.27
CA THR A 34 -1.26 67.29 15.00
C THR A 34 -1.61 65.79 15.01
N ASP A 35 -1.68 65.24 16.14
CA ASP A 35 -2.61 64.26 16.73
C ASP A 35 -3.10 63.03 15.92
N THR A 36 -2.76 61.89 16.50
CA THR A 36 -3.66 60.79 16.87
C THR A 36 -4.50 60.17 15.74
N GLU A 37 -4.05 59.01 15.32
CA GLU A 37 -4.93 57.83 15.32
C GLU A 37 -4.05 56.57 15.26
N GLN A 38 -3.98 55.90 16.40
CA GLN A 38 -3.56 54.54 16.51
C GLN A 38 -4.59 53.69 15.79
N GLN A 39 -4.36 53.43 14.50
CA GLN A 39 -5.02 52.33 13.83
C GLN A 39 -4.23 51.09 14.18
N ALA A 40 -4.72 50.41 15.20
CA ALA A 40 -4.31 49.06 15.57
C ALA A 40 -4.49 48.17 14.34
N ASP A 41 -3.38 47.79 13.73
CA ASP A 41 -3.33 46.72 12.74
C ASP A 41 -3.65 45.41 13.46
N SER A 42 -4.96 45.13 13.59
CA SER A 42 -5.50 43.87 14.06
C SER A 42 -5.54 42.87 12.90
N THR A 43 -4.43 42.64 12.28
CA THR A 43 -4.27 41.38 11.55
C THR A 43 -4.12 40.29 12.60
N LEU A 44 -5.27 39.83 13.11
CA LEU A 44 -5.37 38.60 13.88
C LEU A 44 -4.74 37.52 13.02
N ASN A 45 -3.54 37.12 13.40
CA ASN A 45 -2.85 35.99 12.79
C ASN A 45 -3.65 34.73 13.15
N LEU A 46 -4.62 34.41 12.29
CA LEU A 46 -5.53 33.27 12.46
C LEU A 46 -4.75 31.95 12.61
N ASP A 47 -3.59 31.86 11.96
CA ASP A 47 -2.71 30.70 12.02
C ASP A 47 -2.04 30.57 13.41
N ALA A 48 -1.69 31.68 14.04
CA ALA A 48 -1.17 31.68 15.42
C ALA A 48 -2.27 31.35 16.44
N LEU A 49 -3.52 31.78 16.20
CA LEU A 49 -4.66 31.48 17.09
C LEU A 49 -5.08 30.01 17.01
N VAL A 50 -4.98 29.39 15.83
CA VAL A 50 -5.26 27.96 15.63
C VAL A 50 -4.16 27.08 16.27
N ALA A 51 -2.91 27.50 16.23
CA ALA A 51 -1.81 26.79 16.86
C ALA A 51 -1.87 26.79 18.39
N ASP A 52 -2.44 27.84 19.00
CA ASP A 52 -2.50 27.99 20.47
C ASP A 52 -3.78 27.39 21.09
N THR A 53 -4.76 26.95 20.27
CA THR A 53 -6.04 26.43 20.78
C THR A 53 -6.10 24.92 20.91
N LEU A 54 -5.16 24.17 20.34
CA LEU A 54 -5.06 22.73 20.54
C LEU A 54 -4.10 22.46 21.70
N SER A 55 -4.64 22.13 22.87
CA SER A 55 -3.82 21.67 23.99
C SER A 55 -3.01 20.43 23.58
N ALA A 56 -1.83 20.24 24.16
CA ALA A 56 -1.00 19.05 23.90
C ALA A 56 -1.79 17.72 24.07
N ASP A 57 -2.76 17.73 25.00
CA ASP A 57 -3.68 16.61 25.22
C ASP A 57 -4.62 16.37 24.02
N SER A 58 -5.12 17.43 23.39
CA SER A 58 -5.97 17.32 22.20
C SER A 58 -5.21 16.78 21.00
N LEU A 59 -3.96 17.20 20.79
CA LEU A 59 -3.08 16.69 19.74
C LEU A 59 -2.75 15.21 19.98
N ALA A 60 -2.41 14.84 21.22
CA ALA A 60 -2.13 13.44 21.56
C ALA A 60 -3.34 12.53 21.33
N ARG A 61 -4.55 13.01 21.62
CA ARG A 61 -5.80 12.26 21.35
C ARG A 61 -6.02 12.07 19.83
N LEU A 62 -5.84 13.12 19.04
CA LEU A 62 -5.97 13.02 17.58
C LEU A 62 -4.93 12.08 16.96
N GLU A 63 -3.71 12.09 17.47
CA GLU A 63 -2.66 11.15 17.02
C GLU A 63 -3.00 9.70 17.41
N ALA A 64 -3.49 9.48 18.63
CA ALA A 64 -3.93 8.16 19.07
C ALA A 64 -5.09 7.64 18.21
N GLU A 65 -6.10 8.47 17.96
CA GLU A 65 -7.24 8.12 17.10
C GLU A 65 -6.80 7.79 15.65
N ARG A 66 -5.88 8.56 15.10
CA ARG A 66 -5.30 8.28 13.77
C ARG A 66 -4.56 6.94 13.73
N LEU A 67 -3.77 6.64 14.75
CA LEU A 67 -3.03 5.37 14.85
C LEU A 67 -3.98 4.19 14.99
N GLU A 68 -5.04 4.32 15.79
CA GLU A 68 -6.06 3.28 15.90
C GLU A 68 -6.81 3.06 14.58
N ALA A 69 -7.19 4.12 13.89
CA ALA A 69 -7.84 4.03 12.58
C ALA A 69 -6.93 3.39 11.52
N GLU A 70 -5.65 3.73 11.50
CA GLU A 70 -4.67 3.11 10.61
C GLU A 70 -4.49 1.62 10.92
N ARG A 71 -4.38 1.27 12.19
CA ARG A 71 -4.27 -0.12 12.65
C ARG A 71 -5.49 -0.94 12.24
N ALA A 72 -6.69 -0.43 12.48
CA ALA A 72 -7.93 -1.09 12.09
C ALA A 72 -8.01 -1.32 10.58
N ARG A 73 -7.58 -0.34 9.76
CA ARG A 73 -7.50 -0.48 8.31
C ARG A 73 -6.52 -1.57 7.87
N LEU A 74 -5.35 -1.65 8.50
CA LEU A 74 -4.37 -2.69 8.19
C LEU A 74 -4.89 -4.07 8.57
N GLU A 75 -5.51 -4.22 9.73
CA GLU A 75 -6.13 -5.47 10.18
C GLU A 75 -7.23 -5.93 9.22
N GLU A 76 -8.07 -5.02 8.72
CA GLU A 76 -9.08 -5.32 7.71
C GLU A 76 -8.46 -5.85 6.42
N MET A 77 -7.40 -5.20 5.91
CA MET A 77 -6.69 -5.65 4.71
C MET A 77 -6.04 -7.02 4.91
N ILE A 78 -5.40 -7.26 6.05
CA ILE A 78 -4.80 -8.56 6.40
C ILE A 78 -5.89 -9.64 6.43
N ASN A 79 -7.00 -9.39 7.11
CA ASN A 79 -8.12 -10.32 7.19
C ASN A 79 -8.68 -10.63 5.80
N ARG A 80 -8.78 -9.65 4.92
CA ARG A 80 -9.23 -9.83 3.54
C ARG A 80 -8.30 -10.72 2.72
N ILE A 81 -6.97 -10.58 2.89
CA ILE A 81 -5.99 -11.45 2.23
C ILE A 81 -6.08 -12.89 2.78
N MET A 82 -6.26 -13.03 4.10
CA MET A 82 -6.23 -14.33 4.79
C MET A 82 -7.58 -15.05 4.79
N SER A 83 -8.68 -14.39 4.38
CA SER A 83 -10.04 -14.97 4.43
C SER A 83 -10.25 -16.09 3.43
N ASP A 84 -9.59 -16.01 2.30
CA ASP A 84 -9.80 -16.93 1.19
C ASP A 84 -8.52 -17.70 0.84
N ASP A 85 -8.68 -19.01 0.65
CA ASP A 85 -7.62 -19.88 0.17
C ASP A 85 -7.68 -20.03 -1.35
N VAL A 86 -6.52 -20.22 -1.96
CA VAL A 86 -6.40 -20.63 -3.36
C VAL A 86 -6.49 -22.14 -3.46
N TYR A 87 -7.55 -22.66 -4.07
CA TYR A 87 -7.78 -24.10 -4.21
C TYR A 87 -7.27 -24.66 -5.52
N PHE A 88 -6.84 -25.93 -5.49
CA PHE A 88 -6.27 -26.65 -6.62
C PHE A 88 -6.99 -27.96 -6.88
N ASP A 89 -6.97 -28.37 -8.14
CA ASP A 89 -7.42 -29.69 -8.54
C ASP A 89 -6.51 -30.80 -8.01
N TYR A 90 -7.02 -32.03 -8.07
CA TYR A 90 -6.25 -33.21 -7.67
C TYR A 90 -4.96 -33.32 -8.47
N ASP A 91 -3.85 -33.45 -7.76
CA ASP A 91 -2.50 -33.63 -8.30
C ASP A 91 -2.05 -32.49 -9.26
N ARG A 92 -2.64 -31.28 -9.12
CA ARG A 92 -2.31 -30.12 -9.93
C ARG A 92 -1.79 -28.95 -9.08
N SER A 93 -1.00 -28.11 -9.74
CA SER A 93 -0.50 -26.85 -9.22
C SER A 93 -0.84 -25.67 -10.13
N GLU A 94 -1.58 -25.90 -11.22
CA GLU A 94 -2.06 -24.86 -12.12
C GLU A 94 -3.18 -24.05 -11.46
N LEU A 95 -3.14 -22.74 -11.64
CA LEU A 95 -4.15 -21.82 -11.12
C LEU A 95 -5.42 -21.87 -11.97
N THR A 96 -6.55 -22.10 -11.33
CA THR A 96 -7.87 -21.99 -11.98
C THR A 96 -8.21 -20.52 -12.27
N GLU A 97 -9.16 -20.25 -13.16
CA GLU A 97 -9.61 -18.87 -13.41
C GLU A 97 -10.19 -18.20 -12.17
N LYS A 98 -10.88 -18.95 -11.32
CA LYS A 98 -11.36 -18.46 -10.02
C LYS A 98 -10.20 -18.06 -9.11
N ALA A 99 -9.14 -18.86 -9.07
CA ALA A 99 -7.95 -18.57 -8.30
C ALA A 99 -7.25 -17.28 -8.80
N LYS A 100 -7.16 -17.10 -10.12
CA LYS A 100 -6.54 -15.90 -10.72
C LYS A 100 -7.32 -14.62 -10.37
N VAL A 101 -8.66 -14.68 -10.36
CA VAL A 101 -9.50 -13.54 -9.95
C VAL A 101 -9.26 -13.17 -8.48
N LEU A 102 -9.21 -14.15 -7.59
CA LEU A 102 -8.88 -13.94 -6.18
C LEU A 102 -7.47 -13.34 -6.02
N LEU A 103 -6.49 -13.91 -6.71
CA LEU A 103 -5.11 -13.46 -6.65
C LEU A 103 -4.91 -12.04 -7.19
N ALA A 104 -5.70 -11.63 -8.19
CA ALA A 104 -5.68 -10.25 -8.67
C ALA A 104 -6.11 -9.26 -7.59
N GLN A 105 -7.16 -9.58 -6.82
CA GLN A 105 -7.61 -8.75 -5.68
C GLN A 105 -6.56 -8.69 -4.56
N VAL A 106 -5.92 -9.82 -4.25
CA VAL A 106 -4.81 -9.88 -3.29
C VAL A 106 -3.64 -9.03 -3.76
N ALA A 107 -3.28 -9.12 -5.05
CA ALA A 107 -2.20 -8.35 -5.63
C ALA A 107 -2.44 -6.83 -5.52
N GLU A 108 -3.67 -6.37 -5.79
CA GLU A 108 -4.04 -4.95 -5.64
C GLU A 108 -3.83 -4.44 -4.21
N ILE A 109 -4.20 -5.23 -3.21
CA ILE A 109 -3.95 -4.87 -1.80
C ILE A 109 -2.45 -4.78 -1.53
N LEU A 110 -1.67 -5.77 -1.99
CA LEU A 110 -0.23 -5.85 -1.76
C LEU A 110 0.57 -4.76 -2.51
N ILE A 111 0.08 -4.27 -3.64
CA ILE A 111 0.68 -3.16 -4.38
C ILE A 111 0.44 -1.84 -3.64
N ASN A 112 -0.77 -1.65 -3.11
CA ASN A 112 -1.14 -0.43 -2.40
C ASN A 112 -0.58 -0.36 -0.97
N GLU A 113 -0.27 -1.50 -0.35
CA GLU A 113 0.32 -1.58 1.00
C GLU A 113 1.66 -2.34 0.95
N ASN A 114 2.74 -1.58 0.92
CA ASN A 114 4.08 -2.13 0.73
C ASN A 114 4.73 -2.68 2.01
N ARG A 115 4.14 -2.44 3.18
CA ARG A 115 4.60 -2.98 4.48
C ARG A 115 4.26 -4.44 4.70
N PHE A 116 3.37 -5.01 3.87
CA PHE A 116 2.98 -6.41 4.03
C PHE A 116 4.02 -7.36 3.42
N VAL A 117 4.47 -8.29 4.23
CA VAL A 117 5.20 -9.49 3.80
C VAL A 117 4.29 -10.69 3.91
N VAL A 118 4.21 -11.47 2.86
CA VAL A 118 3.25 -12.57 2.74
C VAL A 118 3.98 -13.90 2.65
N ILE A 119 3.67 -14.79 3.58
CA ILE A 119 4.06 -16.19 3.52
C ILE A 119 2.94 -16.95 2.79
N ILE A 120 3.30 -17.64 1.71
CA ILE A 120 2.39 -18.41 0.86
C ILE A 120 2.58 -19.89 1.21
N GLU A 121 1.66 -20.43 1.97
CA GLU A 121 1.72 -21.80 2.50
C GLU A 121 1.04 -22.78 1.53
N GLY A 122 1.80 -23.68 0.92
CA GLY A 122 1.29 -24.70 0.01
C GLY A 122 0.94 -25.99 0.77
N HIS A 123 -0.29 -26.46 0.56
CA HIS A 123 -0.84 -27.64 1.20
C HIS A 123 -1.35 -28.65 0.18
N THR A 124 -1.44 -29.92 0.60
CA THR A 124 -1.96 -31.03 -0.19
C THR A 124 -2.99 -31.83 0.60
N ASP A 125 -3.70 -32.72 -0.07
CA ASP A 125 -4.50 -33.74 0.60
C ASP A 125 -3.61 -34.87 1.17
N ALA A 126 -4.21 -35.79 1.91
CA ALA A 126 -3.50 -36.84 2.66
C ALA A 126 -2.95 -37.97 1.78
N ARG A 127 -3.29 -38.04 0.50
CA ARG A 127 -2.88 -39.11 -0.41
C ARG A 127 -1.42 -38.96 -0.83
N GLY A 128 -0.73 -40.09 -1.03
CA GLY A 128 0.65 -40.11 -1.50
C GLY A 128 1.69 -40.03 -0.37
N THR A 129 2.97 -40.04 -0.78
CA THR A 129 4.10 -39.97 0.15
C THR A 129 4.32 -38.57 0.68
N GLU A 130 5.06 -38.42 1.76
CA GLU A 130 5.38 -37.11 2.35
C GLU A 130 6.22 -36.26 1.38
N ASP A 131 7.31 -36.81 0.84
CA ASP A 131 8.21 -36.09 -0.10
C ASP A 131 7.48 -35.62 -1.33
N TYR A 132 6.57 -36.43 -1.88
CA TYR A 132 5.75 -36.04 -3.00
C TYR A 132 4.86 -34.86 -2.66
N ASN A 133 4.19 -34.90 -1.50
CA ASN A 133 3.29 -33.85 -1.05
C ASN A 133 4.02 -32.54 -0.70
N ILE A 134 5.21 -32.62 -0.09
CA ILE A 134 6.07 -31.45 0.11
C ILE A 134 6.42 -30.80 -1.24
N SER A 135 6.81 -31.61 -2.22
CA SER A 135 7.13 -31.12 -3.57
C SER A 135 5.91 -30.51 -4.27
N LEU A 136 4.72 -31.12 -4.15
CA LEU A 136 3.48 -30.60 -4.75
C LEU A 136 3.04 -29.31 -4.07
N GLY A 137 3.11 -29.23 -2.73
CA GLY A 137 2.82 -28.02 -1.97
C GLY A 137 3.76 -26.87 -2.35
N ALA A 138 5.06 -27.16 -2.57
CA ALA A 138 6.02 -26.17 -3.04
C ALA A 138 5.66 -25.64 -4.43
N ARG A 139 5.27 -26.51 -5.38
CA ARG A 139 4.82 -26.05 -6.70
C ARG A 139 3.58 -25.17 -6.62
N ARG A 140 2.63 -25.46 -5.71
CA ARG A 140 1.43 -24.66 -5.51
C ARG A 140 1.75 -23.26 -4.96
N SER A 141 2.55 -23.19 -3.89
CA SER A 141 2.96 -21.89 -3.33
C SER A 141 3.77 -21.07 -4.33
N MET A 142 4.59 -21.73 -5.15
CA MET A 142 5.37 -21.07 -6.20
C MET A 142 4.51 -20.54 -7.34
N ALA A 143 3.49 -21.29 -7.79
CA ALA A 143 2.55 -20.85 -8.82
C ALA A 143 1.78 -19.58 -8.38
N VAL A 144 1.38 -19.51 -7.11
CA VAL A 144 0.76 -18.31 -6.53
C VAL A 144 1.75 -17.14 -6.50
N ARG A 145 2.97 -17.38 -6.04
CA ARG A 145 4.02 -16.36 -6.00
C ARG A 145 4.32 -15.78 -7.39
N GLU A 146 4.50 -16.63 -8.38
CA GLU A 146 4.79 -16.22 -9.76
C GLU A 146 3.66 -15.38 -10.35
N PHE A 147 2.41 -15.74 -10.09
CA PHE A 147 1.26 -14.95 -10.49
C PHE A 147 1.27 -13.55 -9.87
N LEU A 148 1.49 -13.44 -8.55
CA LEU A 148 1.53 -12.16 -7.84
C LEU A 148 2.68 -11.27 -8.34
N ILE A 149 3.85 -11.84 -8.63
CA ILE A 149 4.99 -11.13 -9.24
C ILE A 149 4.62 -10.63 -10.64
N ALA A 150 4.03 -11.47 -11.47
CA ALA A 150 3.59 -11.10 -12.82
C ALA A 150 2.54 -9.99 -12.80
N TYR A 151 1.75 -9.90 -11.72
CA TYR A 151 0.76 -8.83 -11.51
C TYR A 151 1.40 -7.52 -11.04
N GLY A 152 2.63 -7.55 -10.52
CA GLY A 152 3.40 -6.36 -10.11
C GLY A 152 3.79 -6.29 -8.64
N VAL A 153 3.56 -7.34 -7.85
CA VAL A 153 4.00 -7.40 -6.45
C VAL A 153 5.50 -7.69 -6.37
N ASP A 154 6.21 -6.99 -5.46
CA ASP A 154 7.64 -7.24 -5.24
C ASP A 154 7.87 -8.66 -4.68
N GLY A 155 8.60 -9.48 -5.44
CA GLY A 155 8.88 -10.87 -5.08
C GLY A 155 9.68 -11.06 -3.79
N ARG A 156 10.35 -10.02 -3.28
CA ARG A 156 11.08 -10.07 -1.99
C ARG A 156 10.12 -10.15 -0.80
N ARG A 157 8.90 -9.68 -0.97
CA ARG A 157 7.83 -9.70 0.04
C ARG A 157 6.99 -10.98 0.00
N LEU A 158 7.28 -11.91 -0.91
CA LEU A 158 6.51 -13.14 -1.12
C LEU A 158 7.37 -14.36 -0.80
N VAL A 159 7.08 -15.02 0.32
CA VAL A 159 7.84 -16.16 0.84
C VAL A 159 7.05 -17.45 0.63
N PRO A 160 7.35 -18.28 -0.38
CA PRO A 160 6.69 -19.56 -0.59
C PRO A 160 7.22 -20.61 0.39
N VAL A 161 6.30 -21.33 1.03
CA VAL A 161 6.60 -22.42 1.96
C VAL A 161 5.70 -23.61 1.63
N SER A 162 6.15 -24.83 1.81
CA SER A 162 5.34 -26.04 1.69
C SER A 162 5.21 -26.75 3.03
N TYR A 163 3.99 -27.09 3.37
CA TYR A 163 3.69 -28.02 4.48
C TYR A 163 3.19 -29.37 3.97
N GLY A 164 3.11 -29.57 2.65
CA GLY A 164 2.57 -30.80 2.09
C GLY A 164 1.25 -31.18 2.75
N LYS A 165 1.16 -32.40 3.28
CA LYS A 165 -0.03 -32.92 3.97
C LYS A 165 -0.04 -32.74 5.50
N GLU A 166 1.02 -32.15 6.07
CA GLU A 166 1.23 -32.09 7.53
C GLU A 166 0.28 -31.15 8.27
N ARG A 167 -0.30 -30.16 7.56
CA ARG A 167 -1.21 -29.17 8.14
C ARG A 167 -2.56 -29.15 7.41
N PRO A 168 -3.38 -30.20 7.59
CA PRO A 168 -4.70 -30.24 6.95
C PRO A 168 -5.63 -29.16 7.55
N LYS A 169 -6.43 -28.53 6.69
CA LYS A 169 -7.51 -27.63 7.11
C LYS A 169 -8.70 -28.39 7.68
N VAL A 170 -8.98 -29.54 7.08
CA VAL A 170 -10.07 -30.43 7.47
C VAL A 170 -9.55 -31.86 7.60
N GLN A 171 -9.88 -32.48 8.71
CA GLN A 171 -9.60 -33.92 8.91
C GLN A 171 -10.65 -34.73 8.15
N GLY A 172 -10.22 -35.78 7.47
CA GLY A 172 -11.11 -36.69 6.73
C GLY A 172 -10.37 -37.39 5.58
N THR A 173 -11.01 -38.43 5.08
CA THR A 173 -10.50 -39.31 4.00
C THR A 173 -11.44 -39.33 2.78
N ASP A 174 -12.37 -38.40 2.71
CA ASP A 174 -13.30 -38.23 1.60
C ASP A 174 -12.89 -37.08 0.68
N GLU A 175 -13.49 -36.98 -0.50
CA GLU A 175 -13.15 -35.94 -1.47
C GLU A 175 -13.53 -34.54 -0.97
N SER A 176 -14.52 -34.43 -0.08
CA SER A 176 -14.89 -33.16 0.55
C SER A 176 -13.72 -32.61 1.38
N ALA A 177 -13.16 -33.44 2.28
CA ALA A 177 -12.00 -33.07 3.06
C ALA A 177 -10.74 -32.83 2.17
N TYR A 178 -10.52 -33.70 1.20
CA TYR A 178 -9.39 -33.58 0.29
C TYR A 178 -9.41 -32.28 -0.50
N SER A 179 -10.56 -31.90 -1.04
CA SER A 179 -10.69 -30.65 -1.82
C SER A 179 -10.37 -29.40 -0.99
N MET A 180 -10.74 -29.39 0.29
CA MET A 180 -10.45 -28.31 1.23
C MET A 180 -8.97 -28.24 1.63
N ASN A 181 -8.27 -29.37 1.56
CA ASN A 181 -6.85 -29.45 1.91
C ASN A 181 -5.93 -29.09 0.73
N ARG A 182 -6.37 -29.28 -0.52
CA ARG A 182 -5.62 -28.88 -1.71
C ARG A 182 -5.66 -27.38 -1.92
N ARG A 183 -4.84 -26.64 -1.17
CA ARG A 183 -4.90 -25.18 -1.15
C ARG A 183 -3.51 -24.53 -1.05
N ALA A 184 -3.46 -23.25 -1.36
CA ALA A 184 -2.45 -22.33 -0.84
C ALA A 184 -3.14 -21.33 0.09
N HIS A 185 -2.55 -21.11 1.26
CA HIS A 185 -3.03 -20.19 2.28
C HIS A 185 -2.06 -19.03 2.44
N PHE A 186 -2.58 -17.86 2.79
CA PHE A 186 -1.79 -16.65 3.01
C PHE A 186 -1.63 -16.38 4.51
N ARG A 187 -0.41 -16.07 4.90
CA ARG A 187 -0.13 -15.49 6.21
C ARG A 187 0.62 -14.18 6.02
N VAL A 188 0.04 -13.09 6.53
CA VAL A 188 0.55 -11.73 6.36
C VAL A 188 1.26 -11.29 7.63
N THR A 189 2.41 -10.64 7.47
CA THR A 189 3.14 -9.93 8.53
C THR A 189 3.41 -8.49 8.08
N ILE A 190 3.56 -7.58 9.03
CA ILE A 190 3.91 -6.17 8.79
C ILE A 190 5.38 -5.99 9.15
N GLU A 191 6.16 -5.43 8.24
CA GLU A 191 7.53 -4.95 8.47
C GLU A 191 7.59 -3.45 8.75
#